data_d52b8c52a5a4b5e40c3914fa844986f6
#
_entry.id   d52b8c52a5a4b5e40c3914fa844986f6
#
_cell.length_a   1.000
_cell.length_b   1.000
_cell.length_c   1.000
_cell.angle_alpha   90.00
_cell.angle_beta   90.00
_cell.angle_gamma   90.00
#
_symmetry.space_group_name_H-M   'P 1'
#
loop_
_entity.id
_entity.type
_entity.pdbx_description
1 polymer ?
#
loop_
_entity_poly.entity_id
_entity_poly.type
_entity_poly.pdbx_seq_one_letter_code
_entity_poly.pdbx_strand_id
1 'polypeptide(L)'
;MRNSIYWVEIPAKNFERAKKFYETVFNIEMILVPMARGKYAIFPLDKQALGAGGAIVEGNGYEPSEKGAVIYIDREEDLDIPLLKVEKAGGKILFPKTKNNDNPDSGYIAQFTDTEGNRIGLHSK
;
A
#
# COMPACT_ATOMS: atom_id res chain seq x y z
N MET A 1 -1.41 2.42 25.75
CA MET A 1 -2.42 1.86 24.84
C MET A 1 -1.80 1.63 23.45
N ARG A 2 -2.17 0.57 22.79
CA ARG A 2 -1.72 0.27 21.44
C ARG A 2 -2.82 0.58 20.43
N ASN A 3 -2.43 0.93 19.22
CA ASN A 3 -3.37 0.98 18.11
C ASN A 3 -3.85 -0.44 17.78
N SER A 4 -5.06 -0.54 17.25
CA SER A 4 -5.68 -1.85 17.04
C SER A 4 -5.02 -2.68 15.93
N ILE A 5 -4.46 -2.03 14.91
CA ILE A 5 -3.90 -2.71 13.76
C ILE A 5 -2.43 -3.02 14.03
N TYR A 6 -2.09 -4.30 13.95
CA TYR A 6 -0.72 -4.77 14.15
C TYR A 6 0.03 -4.95 12.83
N TRP A 7 -0.63 -5.56 11.84
CA TRP A 7 0.02 -5.94 10.58
C TRP A 7 -1.01 -5.97 9.47
N VAL A 8 -0.58 -5.70 8.24
CA VAL A 8 -1.44 -5.70 7.07
C VAL A 8 -0.84 -6.60 6.00
N GLU A 9 -1.68 -7.40 5.34
CA GLU A 9 -1.28 -8.19 4.19
C GLU A 9 -2.10 -7.79 2.98
N ILE A 10 -1.41 -7.46 1.89
CA ILE A 10 -2.02 -7.07 0.62
C ILE A 10 -1.88 -8.25 -0.33
N PRO A 11 -2.99 -8.89 -0.75
CA PRO A 11 -2.90 -10.06 -1.61
C PRO A 11 -2.47 -9.70 -3.04
N ALA A 12 -1.73 -10.60 -3.67
CA ALA A 12 -1.29 -10.45 -5.05
C ALA A 12 -1.57 -11.73 -5.83
N LYS A 13 -1.99 -11.59 -7.08
CA LYS A 13 -2.09 -12.71 -8.03
C LYS A 13 -0.74 -12.97 -8.69
N ASN A 14 0.01 -11.93 -8.93
CA ASN A 14 1.35 -12.01 -9.49
C ASN A 14 2.30 -11.24 -8.58
N PHE A 15 3.01 -11.97 -7.76
CA PHE A 15 3.86 -11.41 -6.72
C PHE A 15 4.94 -10.47 -7.29
N GLU A 16 5.65 -10.90 -8.34
CA GLU A 16 6.72 -10.10 -8.93
C GLU A 16 6.18 -8.79 -9.51
N ARG A 17 5.02 -8.84 -10.13
CA ARG A 17 4.35 -7.65 -10.67
C ARG A 17 3.95 -6.70 -9.56
N ALA A 18 3.34 -7.21 -8.50
CA ALA A 18 2.94 -6.41 -7.34
C ALA A 18 4.15 -5.77 -6.67
N LYS A 19 5.20 -6.56 -6.45
CA LYS A 19 6.43 -6.08 -5.83
C LYS A 19 7.03 -4.93 -6.64
N LYS A 20 7.14 -5.09 -7.95
CA LYS A 20 7.66 -4.05 -8.84
C LYS A 20 6.80 -2.79 -8.80
N PHE A 21 5.48 -2.95 -8.75
CA PHE A 21 4.56 -1.81 -8.67
C PHE A 21 4.84 -0.98 -7.43
N TYR A 22 4.84 -1.60 -6.26
CA TYR A 22 5.03 -0.87 -5.00
C TYR A 22 6.43 -0.29 -4.88
N GLU A 23 7.45 -1.01 -5.34
CA GLU A 23 8.82 -0.47 -5.34
C GLU A 23 8.94 0.76 -6.23
N THR A 24 8.26 0.77 -7.39
CA THR A 24 8.29 1.89 -8.32
C THR A 24 7.52 3.08 -7.79
N VAL A 25 6.28 2.85 -7.34
CA VAL A 25 5.38 3.93 -6.91
C VAL A 25 5.93 4.65 -5.68
N PHE A 26 6.46 3.91 -4.72
CA PHE A 26 6.93 4.48 -3.46
C PHE A 26 8.45 4.68 -3.40
N ASN A 27 9.16 4.31 -4.44
CA ASN A 27 10.62 4.39 -4.48
C ASN A 27 11.26 3.71 -3.26
N ILE A 28 10.88 2.46 -3.05
CA ILE A 28 11.33 1.63 -1.93
C ILE A 28 11.88 0.32 -2.46
N GLU A 29 12.53 -0.43 -1.57
CA GLU A 29 12.95 -1.79 -1.83
C GLU A 29 12.22 -2.70 -0.85
N MET A 30 11.40 -3.61 -1.38
CA MET A 30 10.67 -4.58 -0.55
C MET A 30 11.63 -5.64 -0.03
N ILE A 31 11.36 -6.15 1.15
CA ILE A 31 12.20 -7.15 1.82
C ILE A 31 11.57 -8.53 1.62
N LEU A 32 12.25 -9.38 0.85
CA LEU A 32 11.79 -10.75 0.63
C LEU A 32 11.89 -11.57 1.92
N VAL A 33 10.85 -12.35 2.18
CA VAL A 33 10.83 -13.25 3.34
C VAL A 33 10.62 -14.67 2.82
N PRO A 34 11.51 -15.61 3.17
CA PRO A 34 11.31 -17.01 2.78
C PRO A 34 10.04 -17.59 3.38
N MET A 35 9.26 -18.28 2.55
CA MET A 35 8.05 -18.97 2.97
C MET A 35 8.02 -20.38 2.41
N ALA A 36 7.46 -21.31 3.20
CA ALA A 36 7.27 -22.68 2.73
C ALA A 36 6.23 -22.76 1.61
N ARG A 37 5.23 -21.87 1.65
CA ARG A 37 4.14 -21.83 0.65
C ARG A 37 3.89 -20.37 0.26
N GLY A 38 3.83 -20.14 -1.05
CA GLY A 38 3.59 -18.81 -1.56
C GLY A 38 4.81 -17.91 -1.50
N LYS A 39 4.57 -16.61 -1.66
CA LYS A 39 5.62 -15.59 -1.72
C LYS A 39 5.23 -14.41 -0.85
N TYR A 40 6.22 -13.80 -0.21
CA TYR A 40 5.99 -12.77 0.80
C TYR A 40 7.10 -11.72 0.72
N ALA A 41 6.72 -10.45 0.73
CA ALA A 41 7.68 -9.36 0.80
C ALA A 41 7.13 -8.27 1.73
N ILE A 42 7.99 -7.74 2.58
CA ILE A 42 7.63 -6.77 3.60
C ILE A 42 8.01 -5.37 3.12
N PHE A 43 7.11 -4.41 3.35
CA PHE A 43 7.46 -2.98 3.18
C PHE A 43 8.56 -2.60 4.16
N PRO A 44 9.45 -1.67 3.80
CA PRO A 44 10.47 -1.19 4.74
C PRO A 44 9.84 -0.85 6.08
N LEU A 45 10.44 -1.30 7.15
CA LEU A 45 9.86 -1.26 8.48
C LEU A 45 10.83 -0.65 9.48
N ASP A 46 10.35 0.36 10.21
CA ASP A 46 11.02 0.88 11.39
C ASP A 46 10.18 0.48 12.61
N LYS A 47 10.71 -0.41 13.42
CA LYS A 47 9.98 -0.95 14.57
C LYS A 47 9.68 0.09 15.64
N GLN A 48 10.40 1.20 15.63
CA GLN A 48 10.22 2.29 16.60
C GLN A 48 9.26 3.36 16.10
N ALA A 49 8.92 3.35 14.81
CA ALA A 49 7.99 4.30 14.24
C ALA A 49 6.54 3.95 14.61
N LEU A 50 5.68 4.97 14.56
CA LEU A 50 4.25 4.77 14.75
C LEU A 50 3.64 4.10 13.52
N GLY A 51 2.52 3.44 13.73
CA GLY A 51 1.78 2.79 12.66
C GLY A 51 2.07 1.30 12.56
N ALA A 52 1.36 0.63 11.68
CA ALA A 52 1.52 -0.79 11.40
C ALA A 52 2.42 -0.98 10.19
N GLY A 53 3.18 -2.05 10.18
CA GLY A 53 3.85 -2.51 8.98
C GLY A 53 2.95 -3.41 8.16
N GLY A 54 3.47 -3.87 7.03
CA GLY A 54 2.70 -4.74 6.16
C GLY A 54 3.54 -5.41 5.10
N ALA A 55 2.88 -6.23 4.30
CA ALA A 55 3.51 -7.05 3.29
C ALA A 55 2.60 -7.23 2.09
N ILE A 56 3.19 -7.61 0.96
CA ILE A 56 2.45 -8.21 -0.16
C ILE A 56 2.61 -9.71 -0.08
N VAL A 57 1.56 -10.45 -0.44
CA VAL A 57 1.55 -11.90 -0.30
C VAL A 57 0.82 -12.57 -1.46
N GLU A 58 1.43 -13.61 -2.01
CA GLU A 58 0.79 -14.49 -2.99
C GLU A 58 0.73 -15.89 -2.39
N GLY A 59 -0.45 -16.50 -2.39
CA GLY A 59 -0.65 -17.83 -1.84
C GLY A 59 -2.12 -18.22 -1.81
N ASN A 60 -2.37 -19.46 -1.41
CA ASN A 60 -3.74 -19.95 -1.27
C ASN A 60 -4.50 -19.15 -0.21
N GLY A 61 -5.70 -18.72 -0.54
CA GLY A 61 -6.53 -17.95 0.39
C GLY A 61 -6.32 -16.45 0.31
N TYR A 62 -5.40 -15.98 -0.54
CA TYR A 62 -5.14 -14.56 -0.73
C TYR A 62 -5.67 -14.10 -2.08
N GLU A 63 -6.83 -13.44 -2.06
CA GLU A 63 -7.49 -12.95 -3.27
C GLU A 63 -7.52 -11.42 -3.27
N PRO A 64 -6.93 -10.75 -4.28
CA PRO A 64 -7.07 -9.31 -4.42
C PRO A 64 -8.52 -8.90 -4.65
N SER A 65 -8.90 -7.73 -4.14
CA SER A 65 -10.24 -7.18 -4.34
C SER A 65 -10.21 -5.67 -4.16
N GLU A 66 -11.00 -4.97 -4.95
CA GLU A 66 -11.23 -3.54 -4.75
C GLU A 66 -12.39 -3.26 -3.79
N LYS A 67 -13.09 -4.30 -3.35
CA LYS A 67 -14.31 -4.20 -2.52
C LYS A 67 -14.07 -4.55 -1.05
N GLY A 68 -12.87 -4.93 -0.69
CA GLY A 68 -12.53 -5.26 0.69
C GLY A 68 -12.18 -4.03 1.52
N ALA A 69 -11.48 -4.25 2.62
CA ALA A 69 -10.99 -3.17 3.45
C ALA A 69 -10.05 -2.26 2.65
N VAL A 70 -10.08 -0.97 2.94
CA VAL A 70 -9.16 -0.01 2.32
C VAL A 70 -8.05 0.29 3.31
N ILE A 71 -6.82 0.08 2.87
CA ILE A 71 -5.62 0.32 3.67
C ILE A 71 -5.06 1.67 3.24
N TYR A 72 -4.90 2.60 4.18
CA TYR A 72 -4.28 3.89 3.90
C TYR A 72 -2.79 3.81 4.24
N ILE A 73 -1.96 3.92 3.21
CA ILE A 73 -0.51 3.92 3.35
C ILE A 73 -0.07 5.35 3.65
N ASP A 74 0.65 5.52 4.74
CA ASP A 74 1.10 6.84 5.19
C ASP A 74 2.40 7.22 4.50
N ARG A 75 2.45 8.44 3.96
CA ARG A 75 3.64 8.97 3.29
C ARG A 75 4.04 10.29 3.94
N GLU A 76 5.34 10.55 3.94
CA GLU A 76 5.87 11.84 4.42
C GLU A 76 5.90 12.87 3.30
N GLU A 77 5.94 12.43 2.05
CA GLU A 77 6.03 13.27 0.87
C GLU A 77 4.65 13.73 0.38
N ASP A 78 4.65 14.72 -0.52
CA ASP A 78 3.45 15.11 -1.26
C ASP A 78 2.90 13.90 -2.03
N LEU A 79 1.60 13.65 -1.89
CA LEU A 79 0.95 12.50 -2.53
C LEU A 79 1.01 12.55 -4.05
N ASP A 80 1.19 13.71 -4.66
CA ASP A 80 1.37 13.80 -6.12
C ASP A 80 2.61 13.04 -6.58
N ILE A 81 3.63 12.91 -5.73
CA ILE A 81 4.85 12.19 -6.09
C ILE A 81 4.57 10.71 -6.40
N PRO A 82 4.01 9.91 -5.46
CA PRO A 82 3.64 8.53 -5.81
C PRO A 82 2.51 8.45 -6.83
N LEU A 83 1.53 9.35 -6.79
CA LEU A 83 0.38 9.30 -7.71
C LEU A 83 0.79 9.44 -9.17
N LEU A 84 1.80 10.26 -9.48
CA LEU A 84 2.31 10.39 -10.84
C LEU A 84 2.89 9.09 -11.40
N LYS A 85 3.26 8.16 -10.53
CA LYS A 85 3.86 6.88 -10.93
C LYS A 85 2.84 5.75 -11.03
N VAL A 86 1.66 5.90 -10.44
CA VAL A 86 0.67 4.82 -10.34
C VAL A 86 0.30 4.25 -11.70
N GLU A 87 -0.12 5.10 -12.63
CA GLU A 87 -0.61 4.63 -13.93
C GLU A 87 0.53 4.10 -14.79
N LYS A 88 1.70 4.73 -14.73
CA LYS A 88 2.88 4.23 -15.45
C LYS A 88 3.32 2.87 -14.95
N ALA A 89 3.11 2.58 -13.68
CA ALA A 89 3.47 1.32 -13.05
C ALA A 89 2.39 0.24 -13.23
N GLY A 90 1.24 0.58 -13.81
CA GLY A 90 0.19 -0.38 -14.12
C GLY A 90 -1.04 -0.33 -13.22
N GLY A 91 -1.11 0.63 -12.32
CA GLY A 91 -2.29 0.86 -11.49
C GLY A 91 -3.24 1.88 -12.10
N LYS A 92 -4.26 2.26 -11.33
CA LYS A 92 -5.26 3.23 -11.78
C LYS A 92 -5.61 4.16 -10.63
N ILE A 93 -5.62 5.46 -10.87
CA ILE A 93 -6.04 6.44 -9.89
C ILE A 93 -7.57 6.42 -9.78
N LEU A 94 -8.09 6.24 -8.56
CA LEU A 94 -9.53 6.28 -8.29
C LEU A 94 -9.97 7.68 -7.90
N PHE A 95 -9.24 8.33 -7.00
CA PHE A 95 -9.37 9.77 -6.82
C PHE A 95 -8.03 10.40 -6.42
N PRO A 96 -7.80 11.64 -6.89
CA PRO A 96 -6.51 12.29 -6.74
C PRO A 96 -6.29 12.82 -5.31
N LYS A 97 -5.13 13.43 -5.09
CA LYS A 97 -4.83 14.10 -3.82
C LYS A 97 -5.94 15.09 -3.49
N THR A 98 -6.55 14.92 -2.33
CA THR A 98 -7.67 15.74 -1.86
C THR A 98 -7.45 16.04 -0.39
N LYS A 99 -7.67 17.29 0.00
CA LYS A 99 -7.61 17.63 1.41
C LYS A 99 -8.71 16.90 2.17
N ASN A 100 -8.37 16.36 3.32
CA ASN A 100 -9.35 15.68 4.14
C ASN A 100 -10.21 16.70 4.86
N ASN A 101 -11.33 17.10 4.23
CA ASN A 101 -12.21 18.15 4.77
C ASN A 101 -12.98 17.72 6.00
N ASP A 102 -13.18 16.40 6.18
CA ASP A 102 -13.86 15.87 7.37
C ASP A 102 -12.99 15.99 8.62
N ASN A 103 -11.67 16.03 8.41
CA ASN A 103 -10.71 16.24 9.48
C ASN A 103 -9.52 17.04 8.94
N PRO A 104 -9.62 18.39 8.91
CA PRO A 104 -8.59 19.23 8.28
C PRO A 104 -7.17 19.03 8.83
N ASP A 105 -7.06 18.62 10.10
CA ASP A 105 -5.76 18.39 10.73
C ASP A 105 -5.11 17.09 10.29
N SER A 106 -5.83 16.20 9.59
CA SER A 106 -5.30 14.91 9.17
C SER A 106 -4.62 14.95 7.78
N GLY A 107 -4.57 16.11 7.11
CA GLY A 107 -3.82 16.29 5.86
C GLY A 107 -4.57 15.90 4.61
N TYR A 108 -3.93 15.10 3.75
CA TYR A 108 -4.44 14.78 2.41
C TYR A 108 -4.64 13.27 2.25
N ILE A 109 -5.60 12.92 1.40
CA ILE A 109 -5.89 11.54 1.06
C ILE A 109 -5.99 11.37 -0.46
N ALA A 110 -5.79 10.14 -0.92
CA ALA A 110 -6.02 9.73 -2.31
C ALA A 110 -6.30 8.24 -2.34
N GLN A 111 -6.79 7.73 -3.44
CA GLN A 111 -6.97 6.28 -3.61
C GLN A 111 -6.61 5.86 -5.03
N PHE A 112 -6.10 4.64 -5.14
CA PHE A 112 -5.78 4.01 -6.42
C PHE A 112 -6.05 2.51 -6.35
N THR A 113 -6.10 1.85 -7.50
CA THR A 113 -6.00 0.39 -7.55
C THR A 113 -4.59 0.02 -7.96
N ASP A 114 -4.03 -1.01 -7.33
CA ASP A 114 -2.72 -1.53 -7.68
C ASP A 114 -2.80 -2.44 -8.92
N THR A 115 -1.67 -3.04 -9.31
CA THR A 115 -1.63 -3.94 -10.47
C THR A 115 -2.43 -5.22 -10.27
N GLU A 116 -2.80 -5.54 -9.03
CA GLU A 116 -3.54 -6.76 -8.70
C GLU A 116 -5.05 -6.52 -8.56
N GLY A 117 -5.47 -5.26 -8.56
CA GLY A 117 -6.87 -4.91 -8.40
C GLY A 117 -7.27 -4.59 -6.96
N ASN A 118 -6.31 -4.44 -6.06
CA ASN A 118 -6.63 -3.98 -4.70
C ASN A 118 -6.85 -2.48 -4.69
N ARG A 119 -7.82 -2.04 -3.92
CA ARG A 119 -8.07 -0.62 -3.67
C ARG A 119 -7.23 -0.18 -2.48
N ILE A 120 -6.37 0.80 -2.70
CA ILE A 120 -5.38 1.27 -1.72
C ILE A 120 -5.57 2.77 -1.51
N GLY A 121 -5.54 3.20 -0.26
CA GLY A 121 -5.54 4.60 0.09
C GLY A 121 -4.14 5.12 0.36
N LEU A 122 -3.98 6.42 0.18
CA LEU A 122 -2.77 7.15 0.54
C LEU A 122 -3.13 8.27 1.50
N HIS A 123 -2.23 8.55 2.39
CA HIS A 123 -2.35 9.66 3.34
C HIS A 123 -1.02 10.38 3.49
N SER A 124 -1.07 11.70 3.62
CA SER A 124 0.07 12.50 4.06
C SER A 124 -0.44 13.73 4.82
N LYS A 125 0.41 14.29 5.65
CA LYS A 125 0.09 15.54 6.35
C LYS A 125 0.38 16.77 5.53
#